data_2c8ffa34d0a3fb3707c3de23e2f706d3
#
_entry.id   2c8ffa34d0a3fb3707c3de23e2f706d3
#
_cell.length_a   1.000
_cell.length_b   1.000
_cell.length_c   1.000
_cell.angle_alpha   90.00
_cell.angle_beta   90.00
_cell.angle_gamma   90.00
#
_symmetry.space_group_name_H-M   'P 1'
#
loop_
_entity.id
_entity.type
_entity.pdbx_description
1 polymer ?
#
loop_
_entity_poly.entity_id
_entity_poly.type
_entity_poly.pdbx_seq_one_letter_code
_entity_poly.pdbx_strand_id
1 'polypeptide(L)' 'MKIIRTSDIKNLEISPAECVRWVRESFSVKKRAQLPPKNSIHPQGDDFFNTMPCLLPEEYHRFGVKEVHRIAGA' A
#
# COMPACT_ATOMS: atom_id res chain seq x y z
N MET A 1 -17.88 13.49 -3.17
CA MET A 1 -16.95 12.34 -3.35
C MET A 1 -16.19 12.50 -4.65
N LYS A 2 -14.89 12.26 -4.62
CA LYS A 2 -14.07 12.32 -5.83
C LYS A 2 -13.94 10.93 -6.44
N ILE A 3 -14.18 10.84 -7.76
CA ILE A 3 -14.05 9.57 -8.49
C ILE A 3 -12.86 9.66 -9.41
N ILE A 4 -11.95 8.68 -9.30
CA ILE A 4 -10.77 8.57 -10.18
C ILE A 4 -11.02 7.41 -11.13
N ARG A 5 -11.04 7.71 -12.43
CA ARG A 5 -11.28 6.72 -13.49
C ARG A 5 -9.98 6.24 -14.09
N THR A 6 -10.04 5.15 -14.85
CA THR A 6 -8.88 4.64 -15.58
C THR A 6 -8.28 5.70 -16.51
N SER A 7 -9.14 6.50 -17.16
CA SER A 7 -8.67 7.59 -18.03
C SER A 7 -7.89 8.65 -17.27
N ASP A 8 -8.30 8.96 -16.04
CA ASP A 8 -7.58 9.92 -15.20
C ASP A 8 -6.18 9.43 -14.89
N ILE A 9 -6.04 8.14 -14.60
CA ILE A 9 -4.75 7.51 -14.30
C ILE A 9 -3.87 7.51 -15.55
N LYS A 10 -4.42 7.14 -16.70
CA LYS A 10 -3.67 7.12 -17.97
C LYS A 10 -3.19 8.53 -18.36
N ASN A 11 -4.01 9.55 -18.10
CA ASN A 11 -3.65 10.93 -18.41
C ASN A 11 -2.48 11.47 -17.58
N LEU A 12 -2.13 10.81 -16.48
CA LEU A 12 -0.94 11.18 -15.70
C LEU A 12 0.36 10.87 -16.45
N GLU A 13 0.30 9.99 -17.44
CA GLU A 13 1.46 9.59 -18.24
C GLU A 13 2.67 9.19 -17.39
N ILE A 14 2.43 8.41 -16.33
CA ILE A 14 3.49 7.97 -15.42
C ILE A 14 4.38 6.96 -16.14
N SER A 15 5.66 7.26 -16.23
CA SER A 15 6.62 6.38 -16.88
C SER A 15 7.15 5.30 -15.90
N PRO A 16 7.65 4.16 -16.41
CA PRO A 16 8.32 3.19 -15.56
C PRO A 16 9.50 3.76 -14.79
N ALA A 17 10.23 4.71 -15.37
CA ALA A 17 11.35 5.37 -14.70
C ALA A 17 10.89 6.16 -13.47
N GLU A 18 9.74 6.83 -13.56
CA GLU A 18 9.16 7.54 -12.42
C GLU A 18 8.75 6.56 -11.31
N CYS A 19 8.17 5.42 -11.67
CA CYS A 19 7.81 4.40 -10.69
C CYS A 19 9.04 3.90 -9.94
N VAL A 20 10.14 3.63 -10.65
CA VAL A 20 11.40 3.21 -10.03
C VAL A 20 11.93 4.28 -9.08
N ARG A 21 11.87 5.54 -9.51
CA ARG A 21 12.33 6.66 -8.69
C ARG A 21 11.52 6.76 -7.38
N TRP A 22 10.21 6.63 -7.46
CA TRP A 22 9.34 6.69 -6.29
C TRP A 22 9.59 5.52 -5.32
N VAL A 23 9.79 4.33 -5.85
CA VAL A 23 10.12 3.16 -5.02
C VAL A 23 11.46 3.38 -4.32
N ARG A 24 12.45 3.91 -5.04
CA ARG A 24 13.77 4.22 -4.47
C ARG A 24 13.65 5.28 -3.36
N GLU A 25 12.85 6.31 -3.58
CA GLU A 25 12.57 7.32 -2.56
C GLU A 25 11.90 6.69 -1.33
N SER A 26 10.97 5.78 -1.54
CA SER A 26 10.30 5.07 -0.44
C SER A 26 11.30 4.34 0.45
N PHE A 27 12.28 3.67 -0.14
CA PHE A 27 13.31 3.01 0.63
C PHE A 27 14.16 3.99 1.43
N SER A 28 14.40 5.19 0.91
CA SER A 28 15.20 6.20 1.61
C SER A 28 14.48 6.75 2.85
N VAL A 29 13.15 6.78 2.85
CA VAL A 29 12.37 7.31 3.98
C VAL A 29 11.84 6.22 4.92
N LYS A 30 12.06 4.97 4.60
CA LYS A 30 11.50 3.83 5.33
C LYS A 30 11.78 3.89 6.83
N LYS A 31 12.99 4.29 7.22
CA LYS A 31 13.38 4.35 8.63
C LYS A 31 12.61 5.39 9.43
N ARG A 32 12.07 6.40 8.77
CA ARG A 32 11.29 7.47 9.41
C ARG A 32 9.78 7.21 9.36
N ALA A 33 9.35 6.19 8.61
CA ALA A 33 7.96 5.81 8.52
C ALA A 33 7.58 4.92 9.71
N GLN A 34 6.29 4.93 10.06
CA GLN A 34 5.76 3.98 11.03
C GLN A 34 5.23 2.77 10.29
N LEU A 35 5.87 1.64 10.51
CA LEU A 35 5.53 0.37 9.86
C LEU A 35 5.30 -0.70 10.92
N PRO A 36 4.12 -0.69 11.58
CA PRO A 36 3.81 -1.69 12.59
C PRO A 36 3.86 -3.10 12.01
N PRO A 37 4.07 -4.13 12.87
CA PRO A 37 3.99 -5.50 12.41
C PRO A 37 2.64 -5.82 11.79
N LYS A 38 2.65 -6.73 10.84
CA LYS A 38 1.44 -7.22 10.20
C LYS A 38 0.51 -7.86 11.23
N ASN A 39 -0.76 -7.48 11.21
CA ASN A 39 -1.81 -8.14 11.96
C ASN A 39 -2.43 -9.21 11.07
N SER A 40 -2.53 -10.43 11.59
CA SER A 40 -3.04 -11.56 10.83
C SER A 40 -4.14 -12.28 11.60
N ILE A 41 -5.23 -12.53 10.90
CA ILE A 41 -6.37 -13.29 11.45
C ILE A 41 -6.53 -14.53 10.57
N HIS A 42 -6.77 -15.68 11.23
CA HIS A 42 -6.93 -16.96 10.53
C HIS A 42 -8.34 -17.49 10.81
N PRO A 43 -9.30 -17.22 9.89
CA PRO A 43 -10.67 -17.67 10.08
C PRO A 43 -10.80 -19.19 10.11
N GLN A 44 -10.11 -19.89 9.24
CA GLN A 44 -10.20 -21.35 9.14
C GLN A 44 -9.01 -21.91 8.36
N GLY A 45 -8.35 -22.92 8.92
CA GLY A 45 -7.23 -23.60 8.27
C GLY A 45 -6.12 -22.62 7.86
N ASP A 46 -5.76 -22.65 6.57
CA ASP A 46 -4.73 -21.78 6.02
C ASP A 46 -5.27 -20.45 5.51
N ASP A 47 -6.56 -20.19 5.71
CA ASP A 47 -7.15 -18.90 5.36
C ASP A 47 -6.56 -17.81 6.22
N PHE A 48 -6.44 -16.61 5.65
CA PHE A 48 -5.89 -15.48 6.39
C PHE A 48 -6.52 -14.16 5.94
N PHE A 49 -6.51 -13.23 6.86
CA PHE A 49 -6.84 -11.83 6.59
C PHE A 49 -5.75 -11.00 7.25
N ASN A 50 -4.96 -10.32 6.45
CA ASN A 50 -3.81 -9.55 6.92
C ASN A 50 -4.02 -8.06 6.71
N THR A 51 -3.63 -7.26 7.70
CA THR A 51 -3.63 -5.82 7.59
C THR A 51 -2.23 -5.28 7.88
N MET A 52 -1.77 -4.36 7.05
CA MET A 52 -0.46 -3.76 7.14
C MET A 52 -0.60 -2.24 7.00
N PRO A 53 -0.80 -1.53 8.12
CA PRO A 53 -0.88 -0.08 8.07
C PRO A 53 0.50 0.55 7.92
N CYS A 54 0.53 1.77 7.37
CA CYS A 54 1.76 2.51 7.18
C CYS A 54 1.48 4.00 7.35
N LEU A 55 2.32 4.68 8.13
CA LEU A 55 2.28 6.14 8.24
C LEU A 55 3.61 6.68 7.74
N LEU A 56 3.57 7.48 6.69
CA LEU A 56 4.76 8.12 6.14
C LEU A 56 5.21 9.29 7.03
N PRO A 57 6.48 9.74 6.90
CA PRO A 57 6.96 10.91 7.63
C PRO A 57 6.05 12.12 7.41
N GLU A 58 6.03 13.02 8.38
CA GLU A 58 5.09 14.15 8.44
C GLU A 58 5.04 14.98 7.17
N GLU A 59 6.18 15.23 6.53
CA GLU A 59 6.24 16.04 5.31
C GLU A 59 5.43 15.48 4.13
N TYR A 60 5.10 14.20 4.16
CA TYR A 60 4.30 13.58 3.09
C TYR A 60 2.80 13.70 3.34
N HIS A 61 2.37 13.89 4.58
CA HIS A 61 0.95 13.95 4.96
C HIS A 61 0.14 12.79 4.38
N ARG A 62 0.70 11.57 4.44
CA ARG A 62 0.05 10.39 3.86
C ARG A 62 0.16 9.21 4.81
N PHE A 63 -0.90 8.43 4.79
CA PHE A 63 -0.95 7.14 5.43
C PHE A 63 -1.69 6.17 4.51
N GLY A 64 -1.53 4.89 4.76
CA GLY A 64 -2.19 3.89 3.95
C GLY A 64 -2.28 2.56 4.67
N VAL A 65 -3.02 1.67 4.07
CA VAL A 65 -3.14 0.30 4.57
C VAL A 65 -3.15 -0.65 3.38
N LYS A 66 -2.44 -1.76 3.53
CA LYS A 66 -2.54 -2.88 2.61
C LYS A 66 -3.30 -4.00 3.30
N GLU A 67 -4.38 -4.43 2.70
CA GLU A 67 -5.16 -5.55 3.19
C GLU A 67 -5.11 -6.68 2.18
N VAL A 68 -4.77 -7.87 2.66
CA VAL A 68 -4.69 -9.07 1.82
C VAL A 68 -5.41 -10.19 2.53
N HIS A 69 -6.28 -10.87 1.82
CA HIS A 69 -6.97 -12.02 2.37
C HIS A 69 -7.02 -13.17 1.37
N ARG A 70 -7.12 -14.36 1.93
CA ARG A 70 -7.33 -15.57 1.17
C ARG A 70 -8.37 -16.41 1.90
N ILE A 71 -9.39 -16.80 1.16
CA ILE A 71 -10.43 -17.69 1.66
C ILE A 71 -10.54 -18.82 0.66
N ALA A 72 -10.17 -20.03 1.07
CA ALA A 72 -10.20 -21.20 0.20
C ALA A 72 -11.64 -21.51 -0.23
N GLY A 73 -11.84 -21.75 -1.51
CA GLY A 73 -13.16 -22.05 -2.05
C GLY A 73 -14.04 -20.84 -2.33
N ALA A 74 -13.54 -19.64 -2.11
CA ALA A 74 -14.29 -18.42 -2.41
C ALA A 74 -14.14 -18.00 -3.86
#